data_b64abe2d465769f88835d50fdfd5ec17
#
_entry.id   b64abe2d465769f88835d50fdfd5ec17
#
_cell.length_a   1.000
_cell.length_b   1.000
_cell.length_c   1.000
_cell.angle_alpha   90.00
_cell.angle_beta   90.00
_cell.angle_gamma   90.00
#
_symmetry.space_group_name_H-M   'P 1'
#
loop_
_entity.id
_entity.type
_entity.pdbx_description
1 polymer ?
#
loop_
_entity_poly.entity_id
_entity_poly.type
_entity_poly.pdbx_seq_one_letter_code
_entity_poly.pdbx_strand_id
1 'polypeptide(L)'
;MDQLLTVSQKFWDAMEHADEAGMRACADANCNFVHIGIICKLDKEIEFYTSGAFQPTDITFHSQKAEVFGDTGIVLTDCDYSLLLDGKETTHHFMVTEVYAQQASSWKLCTFSFTALVY
;
A
#
# COMPACT_ATOMS: atom_id res chain seq x y z
N MET A 1 12.11 6.94 -11.67
CA MET A 1 10.75 6.45 -11.92
C MET A 1 10.66 4.94 -11.76
N ASP A 2 11.56 4.20 -12.43
CA ASP A 2 11.56 2.74 -12.32
C ASP A 2 11.79 2.25 -10.90
N GLN A 3 12.71 2.92 -10.16
CA GLN A 3 12.96 2.57 -8.76
C GLN A 3 11.73 2.81 -7.89
N LEU A 4 10.98 3.85 -8.17
CA LEU A 4 9.76 4.17 -7.42
C LEU A 4 8.71 3.10 -7.63
N LEU A 5 8.47 2.70 -8.87
CA LEU A 5 7.52 1.62 -9.17
C LEU A 5 7.99 0.29 -8.57
N THR A 6 9.30 0.03 -8.56
CA THR A 6 9.86 -1.19 -7.98
C THR A 6 9.55 -1.26 -6.48
N VAL A 7 9.77 -0.15 -5.74
CA VAL A 7 9.47 -0.12 -4.31
C VAL A 7 7.97 -0.29 -4.07
N SER A 8 7.15 0.36 -4.88
CA SER A 8 5.69 0.21 -4.78
C SER A 8 5.28 -1.26 -4.94
N GLN A 9 5.77 -1.91 -5.97
CA GLN A 9 5.41 -3.31 -6.25
C GLN A 9 5.90 -4.23 -5.15
N LYS A 10 7.09 -3.98 -4.59
CA LYS A 10 7.61 -4.75 -3.46
C LYS A 10 6.75 -4.58 -2.22
N PHE A 11 6.28 -3.36 -1.95
CA PHE A 11 5.41 -3.11 -0.80
C PHE A 11 4.07 -3.84 -0.96
N TRP A 12 3.46 -3.73 -2.14
CA TRP A 12 2.20 -4.41 -2.42
C TRP A 12 2.34 -5.92 -2.26
N ASP A 13 3.43 -6.49 -2.77
CA ASP A 13 3.69 -7.93 -2.66
C ASP A 13 3.86 -8.34 -1.20
N ALA A 14 4.63 -7.57 -0.43
CA ALA A 14 4.83 -7.85 0.99
C ALA A 14 3.51 -7.77 1.78
N MET A 15 2.69 -6.77 1.49
CA MET A 15 1.40 -6.58 2.13
C MET A 15 0.46 -7.75 1.81
N GLU A 16 0.42 -8.17 0.55
CA GLU A 16 -0.43 -9.27 0.11
C GLU A 16 -0.10 -10.57 0.83
N HIS A 17 1.19 -10.78 1.11
CA HIS A 17 1.67 -12.03 1.73
C HIS A 17 1.92 -11.90 3.24
N ALA A 18 1.50 -10.79 3.84
CA ALA A 18 1.70 -10.51 5.28
C ALA A 18 3.17 -10.62 5.67
N ASP A 19 4.07 -10.14 4.80
CA ASP A 19 5.52 -10.17 5.01
C ASP A 19 5.95 -8.91 5.76
N GLU A 20 6.06 -9.02 7.08
CA GLU A 20 6.41 -7.89 7.94
C GLU A 20 7.77 -7.28 7.55
N ALA A 21 8.77 -8.10 7.34
CA ALA A 21 10.12 -7.62 7.00
C ALA A 21 10.10 -6.85 5.67
N GLY A 22 9.37 -7.35 4.68
CA GLY A 22 9.23 -6.69 3.39
C GLY A 22 8.49 -5.36 3.50
N MET A 23 7.43 -5.30 4.29
CA MET A 23 6.70 -4.05 4.51
C MET A 23 7.60 -3.00 5.19
N ARG A 24 8.34 -3.40 6.22
CA ARG A 24 9.23 -2.48 6.93
C ARG A 24 10.40 -2.02 6.06
N ALA A 25 10.86 -2.86 5.15
CA ALA A 25 11.96 -2.49 4.25
C ALA A 25 11.56 -1.38 3.27
N CYS A 26 10.28 -1.30 2.91
CA CYS A 26 9.77 -0.36 1.90
C CYS A 26 9.16 0.90 2.51
N ALA A 27 8.88 0.94 3.81
CA ALA A 27 8.11 2.02 4.43
C ALA A 27 8.90 2.69 5.55
N ASP A 28 8.68 4.01 5.70
CA ASP A 28 9.16 4.73 6.85
C ASP A 28 8.43 4.23 8.10
N ALA A 29 9.12 4.22 9.25
CA ALA A 29 8.52 3.75 10.50
C ALA A 29 7.28 4.55 10.91
N ASN A 30 7.17 5.80 10.46
CA ASN A 30 6.04 6.67 10.75
C ASN A 30 5.02 6.75 9.59
N CYS A 31 5.10 5.80 8.65
CA CYS A 31 4.20 5.77 7.52
C CYS A 31 2.73 5.76 7.96
N ASN A 32 1.91 6.56 7.28
CA ASN A 32 0.48 6.63 7.55
C ASN A 32 -0.29 5.71 6.60
N PHE A 33 -1.30 5.06 7.13
CA PHE A 33 -2.23 4.26 6.32
C PHE A 33 -3.64 4.78 6.54
N VAL A 34 -4.30 5.15 5.45
CA VAL A 34 -5.66 5.69 5.49
C VAL A 34 -6.55 4.70 4.76
N HIS A 35 -7.37 4.00 5.52
CA HIS A 35 -8.40 3.12 5.02
C HIS A 35 -9.75 3.83 5.12
N ILE A 36 -10.78 3.24 4.54
CA ILE A 36 -12.12 3.76 4.71
C ILE A 36 -12.52 3.51 6.16
N GLY A 37 -12.53 4.58 6.96
CA GLY A 37 -12.94 4.53 8.36
C GLY A 37 -11.82 4.26 9.38
N ILE A 38 -10.58 4.03 8.94
CA ILE A 38 -9.46 3.74 9.84
C ILE A 38 -8.21 4.49 9.37
N ILE A 39 -7.53 5.14 10.32
CA ILE A 39 -6.22 5.75 10.08
C ILE A 39 -5.26 5.14 11.09
N CYS A 40 -4.11 4.66 10.62
CA CYS A 40 -3.13 4.05 11.51
C CYS A 40 -1.70 4.24 10.99
N LYS A 41 -0.73 3.86 11.82
CA LYS A 41 0.68 3.86 11.48
C LYS A 41 1.11 2.46 11.03
N LEU A 42 2.36 2.36 10.59
CA LEU A 42 2.92 1.13 10.01
C LEU A 42 2.78 -0.08 10.94
N ASP A 43 3.09 0.06 12.22
CA ASP A 43 3.03 -1.07 13.15
C ASP A 43 1.62 -1.67 13.22
N LYS A 44 0.60 -0.81 13.26
CA LYS A 44 -0.80 -1.28 13.31
C LYS A 44 -1.21 -1.89 11.99
N GLU A 45 -0.77 -1.30 10.88
CA GLU A 45 -1.07 -1.85 9.56
C GLU A 45 -0.50 -3.27 9.42
N ILE A 46 0.75 -3.46 9.83
CA ILE A 46 1.38 -4.77 9.81
C ILE A 46 0.59 -5.76 10.67
N GLU A 47 0.15 -5.33 11.85
CA GLU A 47 -0.64 -6.16 12.75
C GLU A 47 -1.93 -6.64 12.09
N PHE A 48 -2.63 -5.75 11.34
CA PHE A 48 -3.85 -6.14 10.64
C PHE A 48 -3.60 -7.27 9.65
N TYR A 49 -2.48 -7.25 8.94
CA TYR A 49 -2.16 -8.28 7.95
C TYR A 49 -1.60 -9.54 8.59
N THR A 50 -0.70 -9.42 9.57
CA THR A 50 -0.08 -10.59 10.19
C THR A 50 -1.01 -11.33 11.14
N SER A 51 -2.00 -10.64 11.72
CA SER A 51 -3.00 -11.29 12.58
C SER A 51 -4.10 -11.99 11.79
N GLY A 52 -4.17 -11.72 10.48
CA GLY A 52 -5.24 -12.24 9.64
C GLY A 52 -6.54 -11.44 9.68
N ALA A 53 -6.54 -10.26 10.34
CA ALA A 53 -7.70 -9.38 10.31
C ALA A 53 -7.99 -8.90 8.88
N PHE A 54 -6.93 -8.61 8.12
CA PHE A 54 -7.01 -8.34 6.69
C PHE A 54 -6.30 -9.48 5.96
N GLN A 55 -7.02 -10.23 5.13
CA GLN A 55 -6.45 -11.34 4.36
C GLN A 55 -6.72 -11.11 2.89
N PRO A 56 -5.77 -10.48 2.15
CA PRO A 56 -5.96 -10.32 0.71
C PRO A 56 -6.10 -11.67 0.02
N THR A 57 -7.08 -11.78 -0.87
CA THR A 57 -7.32 -12.99 -1.66
C THR A 57 -6.93 -12.82 -3.11
N ASP A 58 -7.09 -11.60 -3.65
CA ASP A 58 -6.70 -11.30 -5.01
C ASP A 58 -6.54 -9.78 -5.16
N ILE A 59 -5.44 -9.36 -5.77
CA ILE A 59 -5.19 -7.96 -6.07
C ILE A 59 -4.83 -7.87 -7.53
N THR A 60 -5.64 -7.15 -8.31
CA THR A 60 -5.42 -6.96 -9.74
C THR A 60 -5.18 -5.48 -10.01
N PHE A 61 -3.99 -5.14 -10.51
CA PHE A 61 -3.67 -3.78 -10.91
C PHE A 61 -4.23 -3.52 -12.31
N HIS A 62 -5.00 -2.45 -12.46
CA HIS A 62 -5.41 -1.96 -13.76
C HIS A 62 -4.37 -1.02 -14.34
N SER A 63 -3.76 -0.19 -13.48
CA SER A 63 -2.67 0.70 -13.89
C SER A 63 -1.89 1.19 -12.67
N GLN A 64 -0.65 1.58 -12.91
CA GLN A 64 0.16 2.32 -11.93
C GLN A 64 0.81 3.48 -12.65
N LYS A 65 0.73 4.66 -12.05
CA LYS A 65 1.33 5.87 -12.59
C LYS A 65 2.26 6.46 -11.53
N ALA A 66 3.54 6.64 -11.89
CA ALA A 66 4.55 7.19 -10.98
C ALA A 66 4.94 8.59 -11.43
N GLU A 67 5.06 9.51 -10.48
CA GLU A 67 5.50 10.87 -10.71
C GLU A 67 6.48 11.28 -9.62
N VAL A 68 7.49 12.09 -9.96
CA VAL A 68 8.50 12.55 -9.02
C VAL A 68 8.46 14.07 -8.94
N PHE A 69 8.42 14.58 -7.72
CA PHE A 69 8.40 16.01 -7.41
C PHE A 69 9.55 16.28 -6.42
N GLY A 70 10.75 16.56 -6.95
CA GLY A 70 11.93 16.73 -6.11
C GLY A 70 12.26 15.46 -5.35
N ASP A 71 12.25 15.52 -4.02
CA ASP A 71 12.51 14.37 -3.16
C ASP A 71 11.24 13.59 -2.80
N THR A 72 10.13 13.90 -3.45
CA THR A 72 8.84 13.25 -3.21
C THR A 72 8.42 12.48 -4.44
N GLY A 73 8.05 11.22 -4.26
CA GLY A 73 7.48 10.40 -5.31
C GLY A 73 6.04 10.08 -5.01
N ILE A 74 5.19 10.05 -6.05
CA ILE A 74 3.79 9.68 -5.91
C ILE A 74 3.51 8.55 -6.89
N VAL A 75 2.88 7.48 -6.39
CA VAL A 75 2.37 6.40 -7.23
C VAL A 75 0.88 6.34 -7.05
N LEU A 76 0.15 6.36 -8.16
CA LEU A 76 -1.29 6.16 -8.17
C LEU A 76 -1.56 4.77 -8.72
N THR A 77 -2.14 3.92 -7.87
CA THR A 77 -2.41 2.53 -8.22
C THR A 77 -3.92 2.32 -8.33
N ASP A 78 -4.37 2.03 -9.54
CA ASP A 78 -5.77 1.70 -9.82
C ASP A 78 -5.89 0.18 -9.78
N CYS A 79 -6.67 -0.34 -8.84
CA CYS A 79 -6.72 -1.78 -8.64
C CYS A 79 -8.08 -2.27 -8.15
N ASP A 80 -8.34 -3.56 -8.41
CA ASP A 80 -9.38 -4.31 -7.73
C ASP A 80 -8.71 -5.04 -6.58
N TYR A 81 -9.23 -4.87 -5.37
CA TYR A 81 -8.68 -5.44 -4.16
C TYR A 81 -9.73 -6.31 -3.50
N SER A 82 -9.46 -7.60 -3.47
CA SER A 82 -10.32 -8.58 -2.80
C SER A 82 -9.65 -9.05 -1.52
N LEU A 83 -10.40 -9.10 -0.44
CA LEU A 83 -9.87 -9.56 0.84
C LEU A 83 -10.97 -10.24 1.66
N LEU A 84 -10.53 -11.10 2.58
CA LEU A 84 -11.39 -11.64 3.63
C LEU A 84 -11.35 -10.71 4.82
N LEU A 85 -12.52 -10.31 5.27
CA LEU A 85 -12.70 -9.48 6.45
C LEU A 85 -13.70 -10.23 7.33
N ASP A 86 -13.24 -10.73 8.47
CA ASP A 86 -14.04 -11.56 9.36
C ASP A 86 -14.63 -12.78 8.63
N GLY A 87 -13.82 -13.40 7.75
CA GLY A 87 -14.23 -14.59 7.02
C GLY A 87 -15.11 -14.35 5.81
N LYS A 88 -15.42 -13.08 5.50
CA LYS A 88 -16.26 -12.73 4.35
C LYS A 88 -15.45 -12.05 3.29
N GLU A 89 -15.47 -12.57 2.06
CA GLU A 89 -14.75 -11.97 0.95
C GLU A 89 -15.52 -10.76 0.40
N THR A 90 -14.78 -9.65 0.21
CA THR A 90 -15.31 -8.46 -0.44
C THR A 90 -14.30 -8.00 -1.49
N THR A 91 -14.81 -7.38 -2.55
CA THR A 91 -13.98 -6.82 -3.62
C THR A 91 -14.33 -5.34 -3.78
N HIS A 92 -13.29 -4.50 -3.83
CA HIS A 92 -13.46 -3.06 -4.02
C HIS A 92 -12.54 -2.57 -5.11
N HIS A 93 -13.05 -1.60 -5.88
CA HIS A 93 -12.22 -0.88 -6.85
C HIS A 93 -11.67 0.37 -6.16
N PHE A 94 -10.35 0.43 -6.04
CA PHE A 94 -9.67 1.54 -5.36
C PHE A 94 -8.72 2.27 -6.29
N MET A 95 -8.63 3.58 -6.09
CA MET A 95 -7.43 4.33 -6.44
C MET A 95 -6.64 4.51 -5.15
N VAL A 96 -5.43 3.97 -5.13
CA VAL A 96 -4.55 4.07 -3.97
C VAL A 96 -3.50 5.13 -4.25
N THR A 97 -3.42 6.13 -3.36
CA THR A 97 -2.41 7.18 -3.44
C THR A 97 -1.27 6.79 -2.50
N GLU A 98 -0.09 6.63 -3.08
CA GLU A 98 1.12 6.25 -2.36
C GLU A 98 2.09 7.41 -2.44
N VAL A 99 2.56 7.89 -1.29
CA VAL A 99 3.54 8.99 -1.23
C VAL A 99 4.84 8.45 -0.67
N TYR A 100 5.91 8.68 -1.39
CA TYR A 100 7.26 8.22 -1.05
C TYR A 100 8.17 9.41 -0.84
N ALA A 101 9.07 9.31 0.13
CA ALA A 101 10.14 10.27 0.33
C ALA A 101 11.46 9.62 -0.01
N GLN A 102 12.36 10.37 -0.65
CA GLN A 102 13.70 9.88 -0.90
C GLN A 102 14.53 10.02 0.37
N GLN A 103 15.03 8.90 0.86
CA GLN A 103 15.86 8.85 2.08
C GLN A 103 17.16 8.16 1.72
N ALA A 104 18.27 8.86 1.83
CA ALA A 104 19.57 8.40 1.37
C ALA A 104 19.47 8.01 -0.12
N SER A 105 19.66 6.73 -0.47
CA SER A 105 19.62 6.29 -1.86
C SER A 105 18.36 5.50 -2.20
N SER A 106 17.33 5.55 -1.36
CA SER A 106 16.13 4.76 -1.58
C SER A 106 14.85 5.56 -1.34
N TRP A 107 13.76 5.08 -1.93
CA TRP A 107 12.43 5.61 -1.70
C TRP A 107 11.79 4.86 -0.53
N LYS A 108 11.14 5.60 0.38
CA LYS A 108 10.41 5.02 1.50
C LYS A 108 8.98 5.51 1.49
N LEU A 109 8.04 4.60 1.64
CA LEU A 109 6.61 4.92 1.70
C LEU A 109 6.31 5.73 2.96
N CYS A 110 5.62 6.85 2.80
CA CYS A 110 5.26 7.75 3.89
C CYS A 110 3.75 7.79 4.14
N THR A 111 2.95 7.62 3.10
CA THR A 111 1.48 7.61 3.20
C THR A 111 0.92 6.69 2.14
N PHE A 112 -0.06 5.90 2.53
CA PHE A 112 -0.75 4.95 1.67
C PHE A 112 -2.24 5.12 1.93
N SER A 113 -2.97 5.64 0.95
CA SER A 113 -4.35 6.05 1.15
C SER A 113 -5.27 5.42 0.11
N PHE A 114 -6.33 4.77 0.58
CA PHE A 114 -7.32 4.12 -0.26
C PHE A 114 -8.49 5.07 -0.54
N THR A 115 -8.85 5.22 -1.81
CA THR A 115 -10.05 5.93 -2.22
C THR A 115 -10.93 4.99 -3.02
N ALA A 116 -12.14 4.74 -2.55
CA ALA A 116 -13.08 3.89 -3.27
C ALA A 116 -13.56 4.60 -4.53
N LEU A 117 -13.52 3.89 -5.65
CA LEU A 117 -14.02 4.39 -6.91
C LEU A 117 -15.40 3.76 -7.17
N VAL A 118 -16.38 4.59 -7.38
CA VAL A 118 -17.76 4.17 -7.57
C VAL A 118 -18.22 4.69 -8.93
N TYR A 119 -17.90 3.95 -9.97
CA TYR A 119 -18.37 4.28 -11.31
C TYR A 119 -18.43 3.05 -12.20
#